data_bc9aae3ea4b996cf537821c7d8c5f0d9
#
_entry.id   bc9aae3ea4b996cf537821c7d8c5f0d9
#
_cell.length_a   1.000
_cell.length_b   1.000
_cell.length_c   1.000
_cell.angle_alpha   90.00
_cell.angle_beta   90.00
_cell.angle_gamma   90.00
#
_symmetry.space_group_name_H-M   'P 1'
#
loop_
_entity.id
_entity.type
_entity.pdbx_description
1 polymer ?
#
loop_
_entity_poly.entity_id
_entity_poly.type
_entity_poly.pdbx_seq_one_letter_code
_entity_poly.pdbx_strand_id
1 'polypeptide(L)'
;GSTFWPSPQQRWSWPPVPELDSDAYTAQVEGDSLVCSSKPGVRAKVSVVKRVRASVAGDVELEYSLKNEDTVPASWAPWEITRVAAGGLSFFMSGERVVNAQLPVMNQGGATWYKHDGRNVGSGQKLTADAAAGFLAHVAGRTLFVKQFMDVPLAQQAPAPEAEIAIYAAAGYVELEPQGPYSQLAPGASVTWRVLWHLSQVPQDIQIEVGSAQLLELARRLTAP
;
A
#
# COMPACT_ATOMS: atom_id res chain seq x y z
N GLY A 1 7.78 9.52 -0.84
CA GLY A 1 6.65 10.08 -0.10
C GLY A 1 5.49 9.11 -0.02
N SER A 2 4.55 9.40 0.86
CA SER A 2 3.33 8.58 1.02
C SER A 2 2.10 9.46 1.00
N THR A 3 1.02 8.94 0.39
CA THR A 3 -0.30 9.55 0.38
C THR A 3 -1.37 8.51 0.67
N PHE A 4 -2.61 8.93 0.71
CA PHE A 4 -3.77 8.08 0.97
C PHE A 4 -4.91 8.45 0.02
N TRP A 5 -5.50 7.43 -0.60
CA TRP A 5 -6.69 7.58 -1.44
C TRP A 5 -7.82 6.65 -0.98
N PRO A 6 -9.08 6.99 -1.19
CA PRO A 6 -10.18 6.05 -1.00
C PRO A 6 -10.32 5.15 -2.24
N SER A 7 -10.42 3.83 -2.04
CA SER A 7 -10.67 2.88 -3.13
C SER A 7 -12.16 2.52 -3.19
N PRO A 8 -12.74 2.33 -4.40
CA PRO A 8 -12.12 2.32 -5.71
C PRO A 8 -11.99 3.72 -6.33
N GLN A 9 -10.95 3.92 -7.13
CA GLN A 9 -10.66 5.17 -7.84
C GLN A 9 -11.81 5.63 -8.74
N GLN A 10 -12.53 4.70 -9.34
CA GLN A 10 -13.65 5.00 -10.24
C GLN A 10 -14.73 5.89 -9.61
N ARG A 11 -14.83 5.95 -8.27
CA ARG A 11 -15.83 6.76 -7.57
C ARG A 11 -15.48 8.24 -7.47
N TRP A 12 -14.22 8.62 -7.69
CA TRP A 12 -13.78 10.02 -7.59
C TRP A 12 -13.01 10.52 -8.81
N SER A 13 -12.59 9.64 -9.71
CA SER A 13 -11.85 9.94 -10.95
C SER A 13 -10.49 10.63 -10.71
N TRP A 14 -9.63 10.60 -11.72
CA TRP A 14 -8.36 11.32 -11.71
C TRP A 14 -8.57 12.83 -11.98
N PRO A 15 -7.79 13.76 -11.41
CA PRO A 15 -6.69 13.57 -10.47
C PRO A 15 -7.17 13.23 -9.04
N PRO A 16 -6.27 12.88 -8.10
CA PRO A 16 -6.63 12.59 -6.71
C PRO A 16 -7.45 13.69 -6.06
N VAL A 17 -8.20 13.34 -5.02
CA VAL A 17 -9.02 14.27 -4.23
C VAL A 17 -8.08 15.17 -3.43
N PRO A 18 -7.97 16.47 -3.71
CA PRO A 18 -6.94 17.34 -3.14
C PRO A 18 -6.91 17.33 -1.61
N GLU A 19 -8.07 17.35 -0.97
CA GLU A 19 -8.22 17.37 0.48
C GLU A 19 -7.61 16.13 1.17
N LEU A 20 -7.49 15.02 0.42
CA LEU A 20 -6.93 13.76 0.93
C LEU A 20 -5.48 13.54 0.47
N ASP A 21 -5.07 14.16 -0.62
CA ASP A 21 -3.78 13.92 -1.27
C ASP A 21 -2.76 15.03 -1.04
N SER A 22 -3.09 16.26 -1.35
CA SER A 22 -2.13 17.36 -1.46
C SER A 22 -2.40 18.57 -0.57
N ASP A 23 -3.62 18.74 -0.09
CA ASP A 23 -3.94 19.83 0.83
C ASP A 23 -3.32 19.63 2.21
N ALA A 24 -3.13 20.74 2.92
CA ALA A 24 -2.61 20.69 4.28
C ALA A 24 -3.59 20.00 5.24
N TYR A 25 -3.08 19.02 5.98
CA TYR A 25 -3.78 18.38 7.09
C TYR A 25 -3.62 19.19 8.37
N THR A 26 -4.62 19.13 9.25
CA THR A 26 -4.42 19.54 10.63
C THR A 26 -3.59 18.47 11.33
N ALA A 27 -2.47 18.87 11.94
CA ALA A 27 -1.55 17.96 12.60
C ALA A 27 -1.42 18.29 14.09
N GLN A 28 -1.41 17.26 14.93
CA GLN A 28 -1.20 17.37 16.38
C GLN A 28 -0.43 16.17 16.90
N VAL A 29 0.25 16.34 18.03
CA VAL A 29 0.92 15.24 18.73
C VAL A 29 0.02 14.75 19.85
N GLU A 30 -0.28 13.46 19.87
CA GLU A 30 -1.06 12.78 20.91
C GLU A 30 -0.22 11.63 21.50
N GLY A 31 0.33 11.84 22.68
CA GLY A 31 1.24 10.87 23.29
C GLY A 31 2.50 10.67 22.45
N ASP A 32 2.70 9.45 21.95
CA ASP A 32 3.83 9.05 21.08
C ASP A 32 3.49 9.09 19.58
N SER A 33 2.31 9.59 19.23
CA SER A 33 1.77 9.55 17.88
C SER A 33 1.64 10.96 17.27
N LEU A 34 1.96 11.09 15.99
CA LEU A 34 1.55 12.20 15.15
C LEU A 34 0.19 11.89 14.53
N VAL A 35 -0.81 12.72 14.79
CA VAL A 35 -2.17 12.59 14.27
C VAL A 35 -2.42 13.67 13.24
N CYS A 36 -2.75 13.27 12.01
CA CYS A 36 -3.02 14.18 10.90
C CYS A 36 -4.45 13.95 10.39
N SER A 37 -5.27 14.99 10.41
CA SER A 37 -6.67 14.94 9.97
C SER A 37 -6.87 15.77 8.70
N SER A 38 -7.47 15.15 7.68
CA SER A 38 -7.86 15.85 6.45
C SER A 38 -9.14 16.66 6.65
N LYS A 39 -9.39 17.59 5.73
CA LYS A 39 -10.74 18.09 5.48
C LYS A 39 -11.56 17.00 4.79
N PRO A 40 -12.91 17.04 4.82
CA PRO A 40 -13.75 16.20 3.99
C PRO A 40 -13.48 16.44 2.51
N GLY A 41 -13.20 15.38 1.75
CA GLY A 41 -13.00 15.44 0.31
C GLY A 41 -14.30 15.74 -0.43
N VAL A 42 -14.32 16.81 -1.19
CA VAL A 42 -15.54 17.29 -1.87
C VAL A 42 -16.12 16.24 -2.83
N ARG A 43 -15.25 15.58 -3.63
CA ARG A 43 -15.68 14.58 -4.62
C ARG A 43 -15.97 13.21 -4.03
N ALA A 44 -15.12 12.76 -3.11
CA ALA A 44 -15.24 11.43 -2.51
C ALA A 44 -16.20 11.40 -1.31
N LYS A 45 -16.48 12.57 -0.71
CA LYS A 45 -17.29 12.71 0.51
C LYS A 45 -16.80 11.78 1.63
N VAL A 46 -15.51 11.73 1.81
CA VAL A 46 -14.85 11.03 2.92
C VAL A 46 -13.78 11.94 3.52
N SER A 47 -13.46 11.70 4.78
CA SER A 47 -12.28 12.27 5.44
C SER A 47 -11.36 11.15 5.93
N VAL A 48 -10.10 11.48 6.18
CA VAL A 48 -9.14 10.53 6.71
C VAL A 48 -8.40 11.12 7.90
N VAL A 49 -8.22 10.30 8.92
CA VAL A 49 -7.27 10.54 10.02
C VAL A 49 -6.12 9.55 9.83
N LYS A 50 -4.90 10.08 9.81
CA LYS A 50 -3.65 9.31 9.76
C LYS A 50 -2.96 9.43 11.11
N ARG A 51 -2.73 8.31 11.78
CA ARG A 51 -1.93 8.24 13.00
C ARG A 51 -0.61 7.56 12.66
N VAL A 52 0.50 8.23 12.98
CA VAL A 52 1.85 7.73 12.71
C VAL A 52 2.60 7.60 14.01
N ARG A 53 3.17 6.43 14.26
CA ARG A 53 3.95 6.13 15.47
C ARG A 53 5.20 5.34 15.12
N ALA A 54 6.34 5.72 15.69
CA ALA A 54 7.53 4.89 15.65
C ALA A 54 7.48 3.83 16.75
N SER A 55 7.76 2.58 16.41
CA SER A 55 7.91 1.51 17.40
C SER A 55 9.29 1.56 18.06
N VAL A 56 9.41 0.92 19.22
CA VAL A 56 10.70 0.78 19.91
C VAL A 56 11.72 -0.01 19.07
N ALA A 57 11.24 -0.90 18.20
CA ALA A 57 12.08 -1.68 17.28
C ALA A 57 12.56 -0.88 16.05
N GLY A 58 12.08 0.36 15.88
CA GLY A 58 12.45 1.22 14.75
C GLY A 58 11.51 1.10 13.55
N ASP A 59 10.45 0.32 13.65
CA ASP A 59 9.38 0.25 12.65
C ASP A 59 8.47 1.48 12.74
N VAL A 60 7.73 1.75 11.67
CA VAL A 60 6.72 2.82 11.65
C VAL A 60 5.33 2.19 11.51
N GLU A 61 4.49 2.41 12.51
CA GLU A 61 3.07 2.05 12.46
C GLU A 61 2.27 3.22 11.89
N LEU A 62 1.46 2.94 10.88
CA LEU A 62 0.49 3.86 10.30
C LEU A 62 -0.91 3.29 10.49
N GLU A 63 -1.78 4.06 11.11
CA GLU A 63 -3.20 3.75 11.22
C GLU A 63 -4.00 4.79 10.45
N TYR A 64 -4.85 4.32 9.57
CA TYR A 64 -5.75 5.13 8.76
C TYR A 64 -7.19 4.90 9.20
N SER A 65 -7.92 5.97 9.55
CA SER A 65 -9.35 5.93 9.78
C SER A 65 -10.05 6.71 8.67
N LEU A 66 -10.72 5.98 7.78
CA LEU A 66 -11.50 6.53 6.67
C LEU A 66 -12.96 6.66 7.09
N LYS A 67 -13.49 7.87 7.10
CA LYS A 67 -14.86 8.19 7.53
C LYS A 67 -15.74 8.56 6.35
N ASN A 68 -16.96 8.03 6.30
CA ASN A 68 -17.98 8.45 5.36
C ASN A 68 -18.60 9.78 5.81
N GLU A 69 -18.38 10.85 5.07
CA GLU A 69 -18.95 12.19 5.31
C GLU A 69 -20.22 12.46 4.47
N ASP A 70 -20.65 11.46 3.65
CA ASP A 70 -21.91 11.58 2.92
C ASP A 70 -23.12 11.35 3.83
N THR A 71 -24.29 11.77 3.38
CA THR A 71 -25.60 11.56 4.04
C THR A 71 -26.21 10.19 3.72
N VAL A 72 -25.58 9.41 2.85
CA VAL A 72 -26.02 8.06 2.46
C VAL A 72 -24.91 7.04 2.71
N PRO A 73 -25.24 5.74 2.91
CA PRO A 73 -24.24 4.70 3.03
C PRO A 73 -23.36 4.61 1.76
N ALA A 74 -22.08 4.40 1.96
CA ALA A 74 -21.12 4.26 0.88
C ALA A 74 -20.09 3.17 1.21
N SER A 75 -19.58 2.45 0.21
CA SER A 75 -18.55 1.45 0.42
C SER A 75 -17.20 1.96 -0.04
N TRP A 76 -16.19 1.83 0.83
CA TRP A 76 -14.83 2.29 0.60
C TRP A 76 -13.81 1.33 1.19
N ALA A 77 -12.61 1.27 0.58
CA ALA A 77 -11.44 0.67 1.16
C ALA A 77 -10.35 1.73 1.40
N PRO A 78 -9.62 1.68 2.51
CA PRO A 78 -8.38 2.44 2.69
C PRO A 78 -7.34 2.04 1.65
N TRP A 79 -6.65 2.98 1.05
CA TRP A 79 -5.63 2.75 0.04
C TRP A 79 -4.42 3.62 0.32
N GLU A 80 -3.33 2.98 0.77
CA GLU A 80 -2.09 3.67 1.07
C GLU A 80 -1.13 3.56 -0.10
N ILE A 81 -0.59 4.67 -0.55
CA ILE A 81 0.37 4.73 -1.64
C ILE A 81 1.72 5.22 -1.11
N THR A 82 2.79 4.46 -1.30
CA THR A 82 4.14 4.89 -0.98
C THR A 82 5.01 4.85 -2.22
N ARG A 83 5.54 6.01 -2.58
CA ARG A 83 6.45 6.18 -3.70
C ARG A 83 7.89 5.98 -3.26
N VAL A 84 8.59 5.02 -3.90
CA VAL A 84 10.01 4.75 -3.73
C VAL A 84 10.77 5.13 -5.01
N ALA A 85 12.10 5.28 -4.90
CA ALA A 85 12.93 5.61 -6.05
C ALA A 85 12.87 4.54 -7.14
N ALA A 86 13.17 4.95 -8.37
CA ALA A 86 13.30 4.03 -9.51
C ALA A 86 14.40 2.97 -9.27
N GLY A 87 14.24 1.82 -9.87
CA GLY A 87 15.10 0.65 -9.69
C GLY A 87 14.58 -0.30 -8.62
N GLY A 88 15.36 -1.34 -8.33
CA GLY A 88 15.05 -2.29 -7.27
C GLY A 88 14.14 -3.44 -7.66
N LEU A 89 13.76 -4.21 -6.66
CA LEU A 89 13.00 -5.45 -6.78
C LEU A 89 11.82 -5.41 -5.80
N SER A 90 10.59 -5.43 -6.34
CA SER A 90 9.37 -5.54 -5.54
C SER A 90 8.88 -6.98 -5.54
N PHE A 91 8.32 -7.45 -4.43
CA PHE A 91 7.78 -8.79 -4.33
C PHE A 91 6.74 -8.93 -3.21
N PHE A 92 5.89 -9.93 -3.36
CA PHE A 92 4.87 -10.33 -2.39
C PHE A 92 4.54 -11.82 -2.56
N MET A 93 3.95 -12.45 -1.56
CA MET A 93 3.42 -13.81 -1.71
C MET A 93 2.24 -13.80 -2.66
N SER A 94 2.27 -14.66 -3.68
CA SER A 94 1.19 -14.74 -4.67
C SER A 94 -0.08 -15.26 -4.01
N GLY A 95 -1.16 -14.50 -4.13
CA GLY A 95 -2.49 -14.91 -3.73
C GLY A 95 -3.28 -15.57 -4.86
N GLU A 96 -4.60 -15.61 -4.72
CA GLU A 96 -5.48 -16.33 -5.63
C GLU A 96 -5.82 -15.55 -6.91
N ARG A 97 -5.63 -14.22 -6.92
CA ARG A 97 -6.11 -13.34 -7.99
C ARG A 97 -5.08 -12.35 -8.48
N VAL A 98 -4.93 -12.28 -9.81
CA VAL A 98 -4.32 -11.14 -10.51
C VAL A 98 -5.41 -10.47 -11.34
N VAL A 99 -5.64 -9.17 -11.11
CA VAL A 99 -6.70 -8.41 -11.79
C VAL A 99 -6.17 -7.66 -13.00
N ASN A 100 -4.96 -7.07 -12.87
CA ASN A 100 -4.28 -6.37 -13.94
C ASN A 100 -2.79 -6.72 -13.91
N ALA A 101 -2.22 -7.07 -15.04
CA ALA A 101 -0.83 -7.52 -15.17
C ALA A 101 -0.13 -6.79 -16.33
N GLN A 102 -0.05 -5.46 -16.28
CA GLN A 102 0.70 -4.69 -17.28
C GLN A 102 2.22 -4.74 -17.03
N LEU A 103 2.64 -4.95 -15.78
CA LEU A 103 4.05 -5.08 -15.42
C LEU A 103 4.60 -6.48 -15.78
N PRO A 104 5.84 -6.57 -16.29
CA PRO A 104 6.50 -7.85 -16.56
C PRO A 104 6.93 -8.52 -15.25
N VAL A 105 6.03 -9.29 -14.65
CA VAL A 105 6.28 -10.02 -13.40
C VAL A 105 6.76 -11.44 -13.64
N MET A 106 7.46 -12.00 -12.66
CA MET A 106 7.89 -13.40 -12.62
C MET A 106 7.33 -14.07 -11.38
N ASN A 107 6.79 -15.27 -11.52
CA ASN A 107 6.27 -16.07 -10.41
C ASN A 107 7.28 -17.17 -10.08
N GLN A 108 7.89 -17.11 -8.90
CA GLN A 108 8.88 -18.08 -8.43
C GLN A 108 8.86 -18.20 -6.91
N GLY A 109 8.96 -19.43 -6.40
CA GLY A 109 8.98 -19.69 -4.95
C GLY A 109 7.69 -19.34 -4.24
N GLY A 110 6.54 -19.39 -4.93
CA GLY A 110 5.24 -19.00 -4.37
C GLY A 110 5.05 -17.49 -4.21
N ALA A 111 5.94 -16.69 -4.80
CA ALA A 111 5.88 -15.24 -4.78
C ALA A 111 5.88 -14.65 -6.19
N THR A 112 5.29 -13.47 -6.31
CA THR A 112 5.31 -12.63 -7.52
C THR A 112 6.39 -11.57 -7.34
N TRP A 113 7.24 -11.44 -8.36
CA TRP A 113 8.42 -10.57 -8.37
C TRP A 113 8.35 -9.58 -9.53
N TYR A 114 8.63 -8.33 -9.25
CA TYR A 114 8.77 -7.27 -10.25
C TYR A 114 10.12 -6.59 -10.11
N LYS A 115 10.97 -6.70 -11.15
CA LYS A 115 12.25 -5.99 -11.22
C LYS A 115 12.07 -4.72 -12.06
N HIS A 116 12.21 -3.56 -11.43
CA HIS A 116 12.12 -2.29 -12.11
C HIS A 116 13.44 -1.96 -12.82
N ASP A 117 13.39 -1.75 -14.14
CA ASP A 117 14.57 -1.39 -14.95
C ASP A 117 14.47 -0.01 -15.61
N GLY A 118 13.34 0.67 -15.46
CA GLY A 118 13.08 2.01 -16.00
C GLY A 118 12.84 2.08 -17.51
N ARG A 119 13.09 0.99 -18.25
CA ARG A 119 13.07 1.02 -19.73
C ARG A 119 11.74 0.64 -20.35
N ASN A 120 10.92 -0.14 -19.66
CA ASN A 120 9.72 -0.77 -20.22
C ASN A 120 8.41 -0.27 -19.60
N VAL A 121 8.42 0.84 -18.87
CA VAL A 121 7.25 1.33 -18.13
C VAL A 121 6.56 2.56 -18.76
N GLY A 122 7.13 3.14 -19.83
CA GLY A 122 6.52 4.25 -20.59
C GLY A 122 5.97 5.36 -19.71
N SER A 123 4.70 5.69 -19.90
CA SER A 123 3.94 6.67 -19.09
C SER A 123 3.46 6.11 -17.73
N GLY A 124 3.76 4.86 -17.43
CA GLY A 124 3.36 4.13 -16.23
C GLY A 124 2.55 2.88 -16.53
N GLN A 125 2.84 1.81 -15.79
CA GLN A 125 2.16 0.51 -15.87
C GLN A 125 1.81 0.02 -14.47
N LYS A 126 0.76 -0.76 -14.37
CA LYS A 126 0.23 -1.23 -13.08
C LYS A 126 0.06 -2.74 -13.04
N LEU A 127 0.38 -3.33 -11.90
CA LEU A 127 -0.06 -4.63 -11.45
C LEU A 127 -1.08 -4.43 -10.34
N THR A 128 -2.20 -5.15 -10.36
CA THR A 128 -3.12 -5.28 -9.22
C THR A 128 -3.36 -6.74 -8.94
N ALA A 129 -3.16 -7.17 -7.70
CA ALA A 129 -3.18 -8.56 -7.30
C ALA A 129 -3.59 -8.75 -5.84
N ASP A 130 -3.89 -9.99 -5.51
CA ASP A 130 -4.05 -10.51 -4.17
C ASP A 130 -2.69 -10.94 -3.61
N ALA A 131 -2.40 -10.63 -2.34
CA ALA A 131 -1.13 -10.91 -1.65
C ALA A 131 -1.36 -11.80 -0.42
N ALA A 132 -1.17 -13.09 -0.58
CA ALA A 132 -1.55 -14.15 0.36
C ALA A 132 -0.88 -14.14 1.75
N ALA A 133 -0.06 -13.16 2.09
CA ALA A 133 0.64 -13.13 3.38
C ALA A 133 0.66 -11.74 4.02
N GLY A 134 -0.21 -10.83 3.56
CA GLY A 134 -0.36 -9.51 4.15
C GLY A 134 0.93 -8.67 4.12
N PHE A 135 1.75 -8.79 3.10
CA PHE A 135 2.88 -7.91 2.91
C PHE A 135 3.20 -7.59 1.44
N LEU A 136 3.75 -6.41 1.22
CA LEU A 136 4.34 -5.95 -0.03
C LEU A 136 5.74 -5.41 0.26
N ALA A 137 6.76 -5.98 -0.38
CA ALA A 137 8.16 -5.68 -0.14
C ALA A 137 8.85 -5.03 -1.34
N HIS A 138 9.87 -4.20 -1.07
CA HIS A 138 10.74 -3.60 -2.08
C HIS A 138 12.17 -3.52 -1.59
N VAL A 139 13.12 -3.88 -2.44
CA VAL A 139 14.55 -3.73 -2.17
C VAL A 139 15.15 -2.73 -3.13
N ALA A 140 15.78 -1.68 -2.58
CA ALA A 140 16.60 -0.72 -3.32
C ALA A 140 18.03 -0.74 -2.79
N GLY A 141 19.01 -1.03 -3.65
CA GLY A 141 20.36 -1.32 -3.19
C GLY A 141 20.34 -2.51 -2.23
N ARG A 142 20.71 -2.30 -0.96
CA ARG A 142 20.59 -3.33 0.09
C ARG A 142 19.60 -2.95 1.20
N THR A 143 18.76 -1.96 0.99
CA THR A 143 17.69 -1.62 1.91
C THR A 143 16.42 -2.35 1.52
N LEU A 144 15.92 -3.20 2.41
CA LEU A 144 14.63 -3.87 2.31
C LEU A 144 13.58 -3.03 3.04
N PHE A 145 12.55 -2.64 2.32
CA PHE A 145 11.35 -2.01 2.84
C PHE A 145 10.18 -2.99 2.73
N VAL A 146 9.54 -3.31 3.84
CA VAL A 146 8.36 -4.19 3.88
C VAL A 146 7.19 -3.43 4.47
N LYS A 147 6.09 -3.39 3.74
CA LYS A 147 4.79 -2.93 4.24
C LYS A 147 4.01 -4.17 4.66
N GLN A 148 3.76 -4.31 5.96
CA GLN A 148 2.93 -5.37 6.53
C GLN A 148 1.52 -4.82 6.79
N PHE A 149 0.52 -5.60 6.46
CA PHE A 149 -0.90 -5.29 6.67
C PHE A 149 -1.67 -6.57 6.95
N MET A 150 -2.91 -6.45 7.42
CA MET A 150 -3.76 -7.62 7.58
C MET A 150 -4.22 -8.10 6.20
N ASP A 151 -4.01 -9.37 5.93
CA ASP A 151 -4.47 -10.07 4.72
C ASP A 151 -6.00 -9.88 4.56
N VAL A 152 -6.43 -9.41 3.39
CA VAL A 152 -7.84 -9.08 3.12
C VAL A 152 -8.47 -10.18 2.28
N PRO A 153 -9.41 -10.95 2.83
CA PRO A 153 -10.10 -12.00 2.07
C PRO A 153 -10.69 -11.47 0.76
N LEU A 154 -10.64 -12.25 -0.32
CA LEU A 154 -11.12 -11.86 -1.66
C LEU A 154 -12.51 -11.22 -1.65
N ALA A 155 -13.42 -11.73 -0.82
CA ALA A 155 -14.79 -11.21 -0.70
C ALA A 155 -14.85 -9.80 -0.06
N GLN A 156 -13.77 -9.36 0.57
CA GLN A 156 -13.65 -8.04 1.21
C GLN A 156 -12.69 -7.11 0.47
N GLN A 157 -12.14 -7.52 -0.64
CA GLN A 157 -11.31 -6.65 -1.48
C GLN A 157 -12.18 -5.71 -2.32
N ALA A 158 -11.65 -4.52 -2.65
CA ALA A 158 -12.33 -3.60 -3.54
C ALA A 158 -12.60 -4.25 -4.92
N PRO A 159 -13.70 -3.85 -5.60
CA PRO A 159 -14.05 -4.42 -6.90
C PRO A 159 -12.99 -4.07 -7.96
N ALA A 160 -12.86 -4.94 -8.97
CA ALA A 160 -11.99 -4.69 -10.11
C ALA A 160 -12.25 -3.30 -10.74
N PRO A 161 -11.20 -2.61 -11.20
CA PRO A 161 -9.82 -3.07 -11.43
C PRO A 161 -8.91 -3.05 -10.18
N GLU A 162 -9.45 -2.79 -9.00
CA GLU A 162 -8.70 -2.78 -7.75
C GLU A 162 -8.49 -4.21 -7.20
N ALA A 163 -7.57 -4.35 -6.26
CA ALA A 163 -7.30 -5.57 -5.50
C ALA A 163 -6.63 -5.20 -4.16
N GLU A 164 -6.22 -6.19 -3.38
CA GLU A 164 -5.56 -5.97 -2.09
C GLU A 164 -4.26 -5.18 -2.21
N ILE A 165 -3.48 -5.42 -3.28
CA ILE A 165 -2.26 -4.64 -3.53
C ILE A 165 -2.21 -4.15 -4.97
N ALA A 166 -1.48 -3.05 -5.17
CA ALA A 166 -1.00 -2.68 -6.47
C ALA A 166 0.47 -2.29 -6.44
N ILE A 167 1.14 -2.51 -7.56
CA ILE A 167 2.45 -1.93 -7.87
C ILE A 167 2.23 -1.08 -9.12
N TYR A 168 2.49 0.23 -9.01
CA TYR A 168 2.55 1.11 -10.17
C TYR A 168 4.01 1.48 -10.42
N ALA A 169 4.44 1.43 -11.66
CA ALA A 169 5.81 1.75 -12.04
C ALA A 169 5.83 2.75 -13.19
N ALA A 170 6.60 3.81 -13.02
CA ALA A 170 6.96 4.78 -14.04
C ALA A 170 8.48 4.85 -14.15
N ALA A 171 9.03 5.54 -15.16
CA ALA A 171 10.46 5.58 -15.40
C ALA A 171 11.28 6.08 -14.18
N GLY A 172 10.72 6.99 -13.38
CA GLY A 172 11.41 7.64 -12.25
C GLY A 172 11.08 7.11 -10.86
N TYR A 173 10.09 6.21 -10.71
CA TYR A 173 9.66 5.71 -9.40
C TYR A 173 8.82 4.43 -9.49
N VAL A 174 8.65 3.80 -8.33
CA VAL A 174 7.69 2.71 -8.12
C VAL A 174 6.76 3.12 -6.97
N GLU A 175 5.46 2.82 -7.09
CA GLU A 175 4.49 2.95 -6.01
C GLU A 175 4.14 1.57 -5.46
N LEU A 176 4.13 1.47 -4.15
CA LEU A 176 3.75 0.29 -3.39
C LEU A 176 2.42 0.62 -2.71
N GLU A 177 1.36 -0.07 -3.11
CA GLU A 177 0.00 0.37 -2.87
C GLU A 177 -0.85 -0.74 -2.22
N PRO A 178 -0.73 -1.03 -0.92
CA PRO A 178 -1.67 -1.92 -0.24
C PRO A 178 -3.02 -1.23 -0.01
N GLN A 179 -4.08 -2.04 -0.04
CA GLN A 179 -5.46 -1.64 0.23
C GLN A 179 -6.04 -2.46 1.39
N GLY A 180 -6.79 -1.80 2.24
CA GLY A 180 -7.53 -2.44 3.33
C GLY A 180 -8.91 -2.97 2.89
N PRO A 181 -9.73 -3.45 3.83
CA PRO A 181 -11.01 -4.07 3.53
C PRO A 181 -12.03 -3.08 2.95
N TYR A 182 -12.71 -3.51 1.88
CA TYR A 182 -13.82 -2.79 1.25
C TYR A 182 -15.05 -2.92 2.13
N SER A 183 -15.38 -1.88 2.84
CA SER A 183 -16.40 -1.85 3.88
C SER A 183 -17.55 -0.93 3.52
N GLN A 184 -18.79 -1.37 3.76
CA GLN A 184 -19.96 -0.50 3.70
C GLN A 184 -20.04 0.35 4.96
N LEU A 185 -19.99 1.66 4.81
CA LEU A 185 -20.01 2.65 5.89
C LEU A 185 -21.33 3.43 5.88
N ALA A 186 -22.07 3.38 6.97
CA ALA A 186 -23.21 4.27 7.19
C ALA A 186 -22.72 5.75 7.26
N PRO A 187 -23.59 6.75 7.11
CA PRO A 187 -23.24 8.14 7.34
C PRO A 187 -22.54 8.34 8.67
N GLY A 188 -21.36 8.97 8.66
CA GLY A 188 -20.53 9.21 9.83
C GLY A 188 -19.75 8.00 10.36
N ALA A 189 -19.96 6.79 9.84
CA ALA A 189 -19.19 5.61 10.21
C ALA A 189 -17.79 5.61 9.58
N SER A 190 -16.85 4.90 10.21
CA SER A 190 -15.46 4.80 9.77
C SER A 190 -15.00 3.35 9.66
N VAL A 191 -14.04 3.10 8.79
CA VAL A 191 -13.22 1.90 8.78
C VAL A 191 -11.79 2.28 9.17
N THR A 192 -11.19 1.49 10.07
CA THR A 192 -9.81 1.68 10.51
C THR A 192 -8.95 0.55 9.96
N TRP A 193 -7.76 0.89 9.48
CA TRP A 193 -6.82 -0.05 8.89
C TRP A 193 -5.38 0.34 9.22
N ARG A 194 -4.51 -0.67 9.42
CA ARG A 194 -3.12 -0.48 9.85
C ARG A 194 -2.15 -1.05 8.85
N VAL A 195 -1.04 -0.33 8.69
CA VAL A 195 0.14 -0.77 7.95
C VAL A 195 1.37 -0.56 8.81
N LEU A 196 2.21 -1.57 8.92
CA LEU A 196 3.52 -1.45 9.55
C LEU A 196 4.59 -1.36 8.45
N TRP A 197 5.48 -0.39 8.59
CA TRP A 197 6.64 -0.25 7.74
C TRP A 197 7.88 -0.77 8.45
N HIS A 198 8.48 -1.81 7.89
CA HIS A 198 9.74 -2.36 8.35
C HIS A 198 10.86 -1.94 7.40
N LEU A 199 11.95 -1.43 7.94
CA LEU A 199 13.16 -1.10 7.20
C LEU A 199 14.32 -1.93 7.74
N SER A 200 14.98 -2.69 6.87
CA SER A 200 16.09 -3.57 7.24
C SER A 200 17.20 -3.53 6.19
N GLN A 201 18.44 -3.78 6.62
CA GLN A 201 19.53 -4.05 5.70
C GLN A 201 19.53 -5.53 5.29
N VAL A 202 19.59 -5.78 4.00
CA VAL A 202 19.75 -7.15 3.48
C VAL A 202 21.20 -7.60 3.76
N PRO A 203 21.43 -8.69 4.49
CA PRO A 203 22.76 -9.26 4.73
C PRO A 203 23.58 -9.49 3.45
N GLN A 204 24.90 -9.33 3.53
CA GLN A 204 25.78 -9.39 2.35
C GLN A 204 25.77 -10.76 1.62
N ASP A 205 25.49 -11.82 2.35
CA ASP A 205 25.40 -13.20 1.87
C ASP A 205 24.07 -13.51 1.16
N ILE A 206 23.05 -12.65 1.29
CA ILE A 206 21.77 -12.81 0.59
C ILE A 206 21.84 -12.15 -0.79
N GLN A 207 21.54 -12.95 -1.84
CA GLN A 207 21.43 -12.48 -3.20
C GLN A 207 20.09 -11.74 -3.41
N ILE A 208 20.16 -10.54 -4.01
CA ILE A 208 18.98 -9.72 -4.33
C ILE A 208 18.61 -10.00 -5.78
N GLU A 209 17.84 -11.06 -5.98
CA GLU A 209 17.39 -11.50 -7.29
C GLU A 209 15.99 -12.11 -7.23
N VAL A 210 15.36 -12.23 -8.38
CA VAL A 210 14.07 -12.90 -8.52
C VAL A 210 14.18 -14.35 -8.04
N GLY A 211 13.23 -14.76 -7.20
CA GLY A 211 13.19 -16.12 -6.66
C GLY A 211 14.11 -16.38 -5.47
N SER A 212 14.81 -15.37 -4.94
CA SER A 212 15.69 -15.54 -3.77
C SER A 212 14.89 -15.99 -2.53
N ALA A 213 15.04 -17.27 -2.17
CA ALA A 213 14.36 -17.84 -1.01
C ALA A 213 14.80 -17.18 0.31
N GLN A 214 16.08 -16.80 0.40
CA GLN A 214 16.62 -16.11 1.59
C GLN A 214 16.04 -14.69 1.74
N LEU A 215 15.87 -13.97 0.62
CA LEU A 215 15.26 -12.64 0.65
C LEU A 215 13.77 -12.72 1.05
N LEU A 216 13.06 -13.71 0.52
CA LEU A 216 11.68 -13.97 0.87
C LEU A 216 11.52 -14.33 2.36
N GLU A 217 12.40 -15.17 2.86
CA GLU A 217 12.43 -15.55 4.27
C GLU A 217 12.77 -14.36 5.18
N LEU A 218 13.66 -13.46 4.76
CA LEU A 218 13.95 -12.23 5.49
C LEU A 218 12.71 -11.35 5.62
N ALA A 219 11.94 -11.16 4.53
CA ALA A 219 10.69 -10.41 4.57
C ALA A 219 9.66 -11.07 5.50
N ARG A 220 9.49 -12.39 5.44
CA ARG A 220 8.58 -13.13 6.32
C ARG A 220 8.96 -13.00 7.80
N ARG A 221 10.23 -13.02 8.14
CA ARG A 221 10.69 -12.83 9.52
C ARG A 221 10.39 -11.44 10.06
N LEU A 222 10.47 -10.41 9.22
CA LEU A 222 10.10 -9.04 9.61
C LEU A 222 8.60 -8.88 9.85
N THR A 223 7.78 -9.71 9.20
CA THR A 223 6.31 -9.66 9.31
C THR A 223 5.74 -10.74 10.24
N ALA A 224 6.59 -11.54 10.88
CA ALA A 224 6.14 -12.51 11.87
C ALA A 224 5.53 -11.80 13.10
N PRO A 225 4.43 -12.34 13.68
CA PRO A 225 3.75 -11.76 14.84
C PRO A 225 4.62 -11.78 16.11
#